data_7f715fd92f079a3129b6eb5349fbbcc1
#
_entry.id   7f715fd92f079a3129b6eb5349fbbcc1
#
_cell.length_a   1.000
_cell.length_b   1.000
_cell.length_c   1.000
_cell.angle_alpha   90.00
_cell.angle_beta   90.00
_cell.angle_gamma   90.00
#
_symmetry.space_group_name_H-M   'P 1'
#
loop_
_entity.id
_entity.type
_entity.pdbx_description
1 polymer ?
#
loop_
_entity_poly.entity_id
_entity_poly.type
_entity_poly.pdbx_seq_one_letter_code
_entity_poly.pdbx_strand_id
1 'polypeptide(L)'
;GGNILVTEINGMEVSFTGQYNTLMVLHHDKPGTIAAVTNFMAYSGTNIGNFRLTRPRKGGEAVMTIEVDGDVEENLIQSLRILPNVINVVLIRAI
;
A
#
# COMPACT_ATOMS: atom_id res chain seq x y z
N GLY A 1 6.90 13.14 17.81
CA GLY A 1 5.86 12.31 18.29
C GLY A 1 4.88 11.96 17.20
N GLY A 2 4.67 10.80 16.97
CA GLY A 2 3.88 10.35 15.88
C GLY A 2 2.41 10.27 16.21
N ASN A 3 1.64 11.21 15.73
CA ASN A 3 0.22 10.98 15.67
C ASN A 3 -0.04 9.90 14.64
N ILE A 4 -0.87 8.95 15.01
CA ILE A 4 -1.33 7.92 14.08
C ILE A 4 -2.58 8.47 13.38
N LEU A 5 -2.54 8.48 12.07
CA LEU A 5 -3.69 8.81 11.24
C LEU A 5 -4.44 7.54 10.89
N VAL A 6 -5.76 7.64 10.77
CA VAL A 6 -6.60 6.51 10.44
C VAL A 6 -7.49 6.91 9.27
N THR A 7 -7.60 6.02 8.31
CA THR A 7 -8.55 6.16 7.21
C THR A 7 -9.27 4.83 6.99
N GLU A 8 -10.24 4.83 6.12
CA GLU A 8 -11.00 3.63 5.80
C GLU A 8 -10.92 3.35 4.32
N ILE A 9 -10.53 2.14 3.97
CA ILE A 9 -10.45 1.66 2.60
C ILE A 9 -11.39 0.48 2.49
N ASN A 10 -12.44 0.63 1.70
CA ASN A 10 -13.42 -0.42 1.44
C ASN A 10 -13.93 -1.09 2.72
N GLY A 11 -14.25 -0.26 3.73
CA GLY A 11 -14.76 -0.73 5.02
C GLY A 11 -13.70 -1.20 6.01
N MET A 12 -12.42 -1.17 5.64
CA MET A 12 -11.32 -1.57 6.51
C MET A 12 -10.62 -0.33 7.07
N GLU A 13 -10.44 -0.30 8.40
CA GLU A 13 -9.64 0.74 9.02
C GLU A 13 -8.16 0.46 8.81
N VAL A 14 -7.44 1.46 8.33
CA VAL A 14 -5.99 1.38 8.16
C VAL A 14 -5.35 2.58 8.82
N SER A 15 -4.17 2.39 9.40
CA SER A 15 -3.45 3.44 10.11
C SER A 15 -2.10 3.69 9.44
N PHE A 16 -1.64 4.94 9.54
CA PHE A 16 -0.36 5.36 8.96
C PHE A 16 0.11 6.62 9.70
N THR A 17 1.38 6.97 9.51
CA THR A 17 1.96 8.07 10.29
C THR A 17 1.71 9.44 9.69
N GLY A 18 1.55 9.53 8.39
CA GLY A 18 1.45 10.81 7.68
C GLY A 18 2.78 11.50 7.45
N GLN A 19 3.88 10.94 7.96
CA GLN A 19 5.22 11.53 7.79
C GLN A 19 5.83 11.19 6.45
N TYR A 20 5.33 10.16 5.78
CA TYR A 20 5.82 9.66 4.50
C TYR A 20 4.70 9.59 3.50
N ASN A 21 5.05 9.66 2.22
CA ASN A 21 4.09 9.32 1.18
C ASN A 21 3.67 7.86 1.39
N THR A 22 2.37 7.61 1.34
CA THR A 22 1.81 6.32 1.70
C THR A 22 0.98 5.77 0.56
N LEU A 23 1.33 4.57 0.11
CA LEU A 23 0.53 3.82 -0.84
C LEU A 23 -0.38 2.87 -0.08
N MET A 24 -1.66 2.90 -0.38
CA MET A 24 -2.62 1.94 0.14
C MET A 24 -3.08 1.08 -1.02
N VAL A 25 -2.72 -0.20 -0.97
CA VAL A 25 -2.99 -1.15 -2.04
C VAL A 25 -4.10 -2.07 -1.58
N LEU A 26 -5.29 -1.87 -2.14
CA LEU A 26 -6.42 -2.76 -1.91
C LEU A 26 -6.25 -3.96 -2.84
N HIS A 27 -6.30 -5.17 -2.28
CA HIS A 27 -6.04 -6.37 -3.07
C HIS A 27 -6.83 -7.57 -2.53
N HIS A 28 -6.93 -8.58 -3.36
CA HIS A 28 -7.42 -9.89 -2.89
C HIS A 28 -6.34 -10.56 -2.07
N ASP A 29 -6.73 -11.19 -0.96
CA ASP A 29 -5.81 -11.89 -0.05
C ASP A 29 -5.45 -13.25 -0.66
N LYS A 30 -4.52 -13.22 -1.62
CA LYS A 30 -4.07 -14.38 -2.38
C LYS A 30 -2.57 -14.57 -2.22
N PRO A 31 -2.07 -15.80 -2.26
CA PRO A 31 -0.62 -16.05 -2.22
C PRO A 31 0.09 -15.30 -3.33
N GLY A 32 1.24 -14.74 -2.99
CA GLY A 32 2.11 -14.05 -3.95
C GLY A 32 1.78 -12.59 -4.20
N THR A 33 0.65 -12.08 -3.73
CA THR A 33 0.27 -10.67 -3.97
C THR A 33 1.24 -9.71 -3.32
N ILE A 34 1.60 -9.96 -2.06
CA ILE A 34 2.56 -9.11 -1.34
C ILE A 34 3.90 -9.13 -2.05
N ALA A 35 4.38 -10.31 -2.43
CA ALA A 35 5.65 -10.45 -3.13
C ALA A 35 5.64 -9.69 -4.47
N ALA A 36 4.56 -9.78 -5.23
CA ALA A 36 4.45 -9.09 -6.51
C ALA A 36 4.56 -7.57 -6.33
N VAL A 37 3.84 -7.02 -5.36
CA VAL A 37 3.85 -5.59 -5.09
C VAL A 37 5.21 -5.12 -4.60
N THR A 38 5.77 -5.80 -3.59
CA THR A 38 7.03 -5.37 -2.99
C THR A 38 8.21 -5.58 -3.95
N ASN A 39 8.22 -6.65 -4.73
CA ASN A 39 9.25 -6.88 -5.74
C ASN A 39 9.20 -5.80 -6.82
N PHE A 40 8.01 -5.43 -7.27
CA PHE A 40 7.87 -4.38 -8.26
C PHE A 40 8.39 -3.04 -7.72
N MET A 41 8.07 -2.71 -6.47
CA MET A 41 8.54 -1.48 -5.85
C MET A 41 10.06 -1.47 -5.71
N ALA A 42 10.65 -2.58 -5.29
CA ALA A 42 12.09 -2.72 -5.18
C ALA A 42 12.75 -2.56 -6.57
N TYR A 43 12.19 -3.19 -7.59
CA TYR A 43 12.70 -3.11 -8.94
C TYR A 43 12.65 -1.69 -9.49
N SER A 44 11.63 -0.92 -9.14
CA SER A 44 11.50 0.48 -9.55
C SER A 44 12.38 1.44 -8.75
N GLY A 45 13.12 0.95 -7.77
CA GLY A 45 14.01 1.77 -6.97
C GLY A 45 13.33 2.48 -5.81
N THR A 46 12.10 2.11 -5.48
CA THR A 46 11.36 2.71 -4.37
C THR A 46 11.78 2.06 -3.06
N ASN A 47 12.22 2.87 -2.11
CA ASN A 47 12.60 2.38 -0.80
C ASN A 47 11.40 2.40 0.15
N ILE A 48 11.08 1.24 0.71
CA ILE A 48 9.97 1.09 1.65
C ILE A 48 10.47 1.38 3.05
N GLY A 49 9.88 2.39 3.70
CA GLY A 49 10.23 2.74 5.07
C GLY A 49 9.41 1.99 6.10
N ASN A 50 8.16 1.66 5.78
CA ASN A 50 7.30 0.91 6.67
C ASN A 50 6.25 0.17 5.85
N PHE A 51 5.83 -0.96 6.36
CA PHE A 51 4.85 -1.82 5.69
C PHE A 51 3.89 -2.40 6.73
N ARG A 52 2.61 -2.35 6.42
CA ARG A 52 1.58 -2.96 7.26
C ARG A 52 0.55 -3.66 6.39
N LEU A 53 0.13 -4.83 6.81
CA LEU A 53 -0.94 -5.57 6.16
C LEU A 53 -2.17 -5.57 7.07
N THR A 54 -3.30 -5.16 6.53
CA THR A 54 -4.59 -5.22 7.20
C THR A 54 -5.45 -6.25 6.47
N ARG A 55 -5.83 -7.32 7.18
CA ARG A 55 -6.64 -8.39 6.61
C ARG A 55 -7.68 -8.84 7.64
N PRO A 56 -8.92 -8.37 7.51
CA PRO A 56 -9.96 -8.71 8.50
C PRO A 56 -10.34 -10.18 8.49
N ARG A 57 -10.12 -10.89 7.38
CA ARG A 57 -10.38 -12.34 7.30
C ARG A 57 -9.57 -12.95 6.16
N LYS A 58 -9.32 -14.27 6.28
CA LYS A 58 -8.62 -15.02 5.24
C LYS A 58 -9.43 -15.06 3.96
N GLY A 59 -8.73 -14.95 2.83
CA GLY A 59 -9.31 -15.15 1.51
C GLY A 59 -10.22 -14.03 1.02
N GLY A 60 -10.39 -12.97 1.81
CA GLY A 60 -11.17 -11.81 1.41
C GLY A 60 -10.31 -10.73 0.79
N GLU A 61 -10.70 -9.49 1.01
CA GLU A 61 -9.91 -8.34 0.61
C GLU A 61 -9.00 -7.91 1.75
N ALA A 62 -7.88 -7.30 1.37
CA ALA A 62 -6.89 -6.82 2.33
C ALA A 62 -6.30 -5.50 1.82
N VAL A 63 -5.64 -4.78 2.70
CA VAL A 63 -4.96 -3.53 2.35
C VAL A 63 -3.50 -3.62 2.79
N MET A 64 -2.58 -3.38 1.84
CA MET A 64 -1.19 -3.09 2.18
C MET A 64 -1.05 -1.60 2.36
N THR A 65 -0.52 -1.18 3.51
CA THR A 65 -0.18 0.21 3.77
C THR A 65 1.33 0.32 3.70
N ILE A 66 1.83 1.04 2.69
CA ILE A 66 3.25 1.08 2.37
C ILE A 66 3.72 2.52 2.44
N GLU A 67 4.51 2.83 3.46
CA GLU A 67 5.12 4.15 3.59
C GLU A 67 6.47 4.13 2.90
N VAL A 68 6.72 5.10 2.02
CA VAL A 68 7.89 5.10 1.16
C VAL A 68 8.71 6.36 1.34
N ASP A 69 10.02 6.25 1.10
CA ASP A 69 10.91 7.39 1.06
C ASP A 69 10.76 8.12 -0.28
N GLY A 70 10.64 9.44 -0.22
CA GLY A 70 10.64 10.26 -1.42
C GLY A 70 9.31 10.29 -2.16
N ASP A 71 9.37 10.77 -3.38
CA ASP A 71 8.18 10.96 -4.21
C ASP A 71 7.73 9.67 -4.84
N VAL A 72 6.43 9.59 -5.12
CA VAL A 72 5.82 8.48 -5.83
C VAL A 72 5.36 8.99 -7.19
N GLU A 73 5.88 8.38 -8.24
CA GLU A 73 5.51 8.75 -9.59
C GLU A 73 4.20 8.08 -10.02
N GLU A 74 3.44 8.76 -10.85
CA GLU A 74 2.17 8.25 -11.34
C GLU A 74 2.35 6.91 -12.09
N ASN A 75 3.45 6.76 -12.81
CA ASN A 75 3.72 5.51 -13.52
C ASN A 75 3.83 4.30 -12.57
N LEU A 76 4.41 4.50 -11.39
CA LEU A 76 4.47 3.45 -10.38
C LEU A 76 3.06 3.04 -9.95
N ILE A 77 2.22 4.03 -9.67
CA ILE A 77 0.84 3.77 -9.24
C ILE A 77 0.07 2.99 -10.30
N GLN A 78 0.17 3.43 -11.56
CA GLN A 78 -0.54 2.75 -12.65
C GLN A 78 -0.03 1.31 -12.85
N SER A 79 1.27 1.10 -12.73
CA SER A 79 1.84 -0.24 -12.85
C SER A 79 1.39 -1.15 -11.71
N LEU A 80 1.30 -0.62 -10.50
CA LEU A 80 0.78 -1.41 -9.37
C LEU A 80 -0.68 -1.80 -9.57
N ARG A 81 -1.48 -0.90 -10.15
CA ARG A 81 -2.91 -1.16 -10.38
C ARG A 81 -3.19 -2.32 -11.31
N ILE A 82 -2.26 -2.65 -12.21
CA ILE A 82 -2.45 -3.74 -13.17
C ILE A 82 -1.82 -5.06 -12.72
N LEU A 83 -1.20 -5.10 -11.55
CA LEU A 83 -0.69 -6.36 -11.01
C LEU A 83 -1.84 -7.31 -10.67
N PRO A 84 -1.62 -8.62 -10.81
CA PRO A 84 -2.65 -9.60 -10.47
C PRO A 84 -3.12 -9.44 -9.02
N ASN A 85 -4.42 -9.56 -8.79
CA ASN A 85 -5.07 -9.48 -7.49
C ASN A 85 -5.09 -8.08 -6.86
N VAL A 86 -4.51 -7.08 -7.48
CA VAL A 86 -4.64 -5.69 -7.04
C VAL A 86 -5.97 -5.14 -7.53
N ILE A 87 -6.75 -4.56 -6.62
CA ILE A 87 -8.06 -3.98 -6.92
C ILE A 87 -7.93 -2.48 -7.14
N ASN A 88 -7.21 -1.80 -6.27
CA ASN A 88 -7.00 -0.36 -6.40
C ASN A 88 -5.75 0.07 -5.63
N VAL A 89 -5.22 1.23 -5.99
CA VAL A 89 -4.07 1.84 -5.32
C VAL A 89 -4.39 3.31 -5.10
N VAL A 90 -4.22 3.75 -3.86
CA VAL A 90 -4.44 5.14 -3.45
C VAL A 90 -3.13 5.69 -2.90
N LEU A 91 -2.75 6.88 -3.34
CA LEU A 91 -1.61 7.59 -2.79
C LEU A 91 -2.11 8.66 -1.83
N ILE A 92 -1.57 8.63 -0.61
CA ILE A 92 -1.77 9.70 0.37
C ILE A 92 -0.42 10.38 0.57
N ARG A 93 -0.34 11.64 0.17
CA ARG A 93 0.92 12.38 0.26
C ARG A 93 1.20 12.76 1.71
N ALA A 94 2.49 12.83 2.03
CA ALA A 94 2.93 13.26 3.35
C ALA A 94 2.38 14.64 3.70
N ILE A 95 2.08 14.80 4.97
CA ILE A 95 1.58 16.07 5.52
C ILE A 95 2.72 17.05 5.70
#